data_f521edb04cfcc2549e9693e82077c159
#
_entry.id   f521edb04cfcc2549e9693e82077c159
#
_cell.length_a   1.000
_cell.length_b   1.000
_cell.length_c   1.000
_cell.angle_alpha   90.00
_cell.angle_beta   90.00
_cell.angle_gamma   90.00
#
_symmetry.space_group_name_H-M   'P 1'
#
loop_
_entity.id
_entity.type
_entity.pdbx_description
1 polymer ?
#
loop_
_entity_poly.entity_id
_entity_poly.type
_entity_poly.pdbx_seq_one_letter_code
_entity_poly.pdbx_strand_id
1 'polypeptide(L)'
;RKQGGLCTGITQNVVDLLQNYTATTMLANSEFVALLKQANTDSSKMAEVIGVSEAQLRFVTNTQSGMGLMKCGNVVIPFDNQIEKGTDLYNLYNTNIREKIALEKSKNAVDIG
;
A
#
# COMPACT_ATOMS: atom_id res chain seq x y z
N ARG A 1 -24.62 -1.34 3.87
CA ARG A 1 -25.34 -1.91 2.71
C ARG A 1 -26.83 -1.61 2.70
N LYS A 2 -27.49 -1.58 3.85
CA LYS A 2 -28.96 -1.31 3.92
C LYS A 2 -29.35 0.07 3.40
N GLN A 3 -28.43 1.00 3.35
CA GLN A 3 -28.66 2.39 2.90
C GLN A 3 -28.03 2.72 1.54
N GLY A 4 -27.46 1.71 0.85
CA GLY A 4 -26.84 1.89 -0.46
C GLY A 4 -25.56 2.70 -0.48
N GLY A 5 -24.90 2.93 0.66
CA GLY A 5 -23.65 3.64 0.77
C GLY A 5 -22.43 2.73 0.60
N LEU A 6 -21.34 3.28 0.06
CA LEU A 6 -20.02 2.66 0.01
C LEU A 6 -19.08 3.41 0.96
N CYS A 7 -18.27 2.66 1.72
CA CYS A 7 -17.30 3.22 2.63
C CYS A 7 -15.91 2.65 2.30
N THR A 8 -14.92 3.53 2.15
CA THR A 8 -13.52 3.17 1.94
C THR A 8 -12.67 3.71 3.08
N GLY A 9 -11.92 2.82 3.75
CA GLY A 9 -10.98 3.20 4.80
C GLY A 9 -9.55 3.09 4.31
N ILE A 10 -8.73 4.09 4.58
CA ILE A 10 -7.31 4.12 4.25
C ILE A 10 -6.51 4.36 5.51
N THR A 11 -5.48 3.54 5.76
CA THR A 11 -4.59 3.70 6.91
C THR A 11 -3.15 3.37 6.53
N GLN A 12 -2.21 4.09 7.13
CA GLN A 12 -0.78 3.81 7.00
C GLN A 12 -0.26 2.92 8.15
N ASN A 13 -0.92 2.93 9.28
CA ASN A 13 -0.48 2.21 10.47
C ASN A 13 -1.48 1.10 10.84
N VAL A 14 -1.13 -0.11 10.43
CA VAL A 14 -1.96 -1.29 10.68
C VAL A 14 -1.95 -1.69 12.15
N VAL A 15 -0.87 -1.42 12.88
CA VAL A 15 -0.77 -1.75 14.31
C VAL A 15 -1.85 -1.03 15.11
N ASP A 16 -2.03 0.27 14.88
CA ASP A 16 -3.07 1.05 15.56
C ASP A 16 -4.47 0.55 15.18
N LEU A 17 -4.65 0.18 13.92
CA LEU A 17 -5.90 -0.39 13.44
C LEU A 17 -6.24 -1.70 14.17
N LEU A 18 -5.26 -2.57 14.36
CA LEU A 18 -5.44 -3.87 15.03
C LEU A 18 -5.71 -3.76 16.53
N GLN A 19 -5.37 -2.63 17.15
CA GLN A 19 -5.67 -2.36 18.55
C GLN A 19 -7.11 -1.89 18.79
N ASN A 20 -7.78 -1.43 17.76
CA ASN A 20 -9.15 -0.94 17.83
C ASN A 20 -10.13 -2.01 17.37
N TYR A 21 -11.01 -2.45 18.26
CA TYR A 21 -12.00 -3.48 17.97
C TYR A 21 -12.92 -3.10 16.80
N THR A 22 -13.40 -1.87 16.76
CA THR A 22 -14.28 -1.39 15.69
C THR A 22 -13.57 -1.40 14.34
N ALA A 23 -12.34 -0.92 14.30
CA ALA A 23 -11.53 -0.90 13.08
C ALA A 23 -11.19 -2.32 12.60
N THR A 24 -10.87 -3.22 13.51
CA THR A 24 -10.64 -4.64 13.21
C THR A 24 -11.89 -5.30 12.62
N THR A 25 -13.06 -5.01 13.18
CA THR A 25 -14.34 -5.52 12.68
C THR A 25 -14.64 -4.98 11.27
N MET A 26 -14.40 -3.71 11.03
CA MET A 26 -14.56 -3.11 9.71
C MET A 26 -13.64 -3.77 8.68
N LEU A 27 -12.40 -4.03 9.03
CA LEU A 27 -11.43 -4.70 8.17
C LEU A 27 -11.85 -6.13 7.85
N ALA A 28 -12.28 -6.89 8.86
CA ALA A 28 -12.74 -8.27 8.68
C ALA A 28 -13.99 -8.37 7.79
N ASN A 29 -14.84 -7.35 7.80
CA ASN A 29 -16.07 -7.29 6.99
C ASN A 29 -15.87 -6.61 5.63
N SER A 30 -14.68 -6.16 5.32
CA SER A 30 -14.37 -5.53 4.04
C SER A 30 -14.33 -6.57 2.93
N GLU A 31 -15.03 -6.29 1.85
CA GLU A 31 -15.06 -7.16 0.67
C GLU A 31 -13.77 -7.06 -0.14
N PHE A 32 -13.24 -5.85 -0.25
CA PHE A 32 -11.97 -5.56 -0.93
C PHE A 32 -10.97 -5.05 0.08
N VAL A 33 -9.78 -5.65 0.09
CA VAL A 33 -8.66 -5.20 0.90
C VAL A 33 -7.42 -5.11 0.01
N ALA A 34 -6.87 -3.92 -0.11
CA ALA A 34 -5.60 -3.70 -0.80
C ALA A 34 -4.49 -3.51 0.24
N LEU A 35 -3.52 -4.41 0.23
CA LEU A 35 -2.36 -4.38 1.10
C LEU A 35 -1.15 -3.93 0.30
N LEU A 36 -0.70 -2.72 0.54
CA LEU A 36 0.56 -2.22 0.02
C LEU A 36 1.71 -2.64 0.94
N LYS A 37 2.94 -2.32 0.56
CA LYS A 37 4.12 -2.63 1.36
C LYS A 37 3.91 -2.20 2.82
N GLN A 38 4.12 -3.15 3.72
CA GLN A 38 4.01 -2.94 5.16
C GLN A 38 5.38 -3.06 5.83
N ALA A 39 5.57 -2.33 6.91
CA ALA A 39 6.68 -2.58 7.82
C ALA A 39 6.51 -3.93 8.53
N ASN A 40 7.59 -4.45 9.11
CA ASN A 40 7.52 -5.65 9.94
C ASN A 40 6.65 -5.34 11.18
N THR A 41 5.42 -5.81 11.14
CA THR A 41 4.46 -5.73 12.22
C THR A 41 4.10 -7.14 12.68
N ASP A 42 3.22 -7.26 13.65
CA ASP A 42 2.69 -8.55 14.08
C ASP A 42 1.90 -9.22 12.94
N SER A 43 2.63 -9.94 12.10
CA SER A 43 2.11 -10.54 10.88
C SER A 43 1.07 -11.62 11.15
N SER A 44 1.19 -12.34 12.26
CA SER A 44 0.23 -13.40 12.63
C SER A 44 -1.16 -12.84 12.89
N LYS A 45 -1.24 -11.76 13.68
CA LYS A 45 -2.51 -11.11 14.00
C LYS A 45 -3.16 -10.46 12.78
N MET A 46 -2.35 -9.84 11.95
CA MET A 46 -2.80 -9.23 10.69
C MET A 46 -3.31 -10.28 9.71
N ALA A 47 -2.60 -11.39 9.55
CA ALA A 47 -3.01 -12.51 8.72
C ALA A 47 -4.36 -13.10 9.16
N GLU A 48 -4.55 -13.28 10.47
CA GLU A 48 -5.79 -13.78 11.04
C GLU A 48 -6.97 -12.84 10.76
N VAL A 49 -6.81 -11.54 10.99
CA VAL A 49 -7.87 -10.54 10.81
C VAL A 49 -8.24 -10.39 9.35
N ILE A 50 -7.28 -10.33 8.45
CA ILE A 50 -7.51 -10.14 7.02
C ILE A 50 -7.93 -11.45 6.33
N GLY A 51 -7.56 -12.59 6.90
CA GLY A 51 -7.86 -13.90 6.32
C GLY A 51 -6.93 -14.28 5.17
N VAL A 52 -5.66 -13.86 5.24
CA VAL A 52 -4.60 -14.27 4.32
C VAL A 52 -3.59 -15.17 5.03
N SER A 53 -2.81 -15.95 4.29
CA SER A 53 -1.76 -16.77 4.89
C SER A 53 -0.55 -15.91 5.29
N GLU A 54 0.24 -16.41 6.24
CA GLU A 54 1.50 -15.73 6.61
C GLU A 54 2.48 -15.63 5.45
N ALA A 55 2.51 -16.63 4.57
CA ALA A 55 3.34 -16.60 3.37
C ALA A 55 2.93 -15.47 2.42
N GLN A 56 1.63 -15.27 2.21
CA GLN A 56 1.10 -14.15 1.43
C GLN A 56 1.44 -12.80 2.08
N LEU A 57 1.36 -12.73 3.41
CA LEU A 57 1.70 -11.51 4.13
C LEU A 57 3.20 -11.20 4.05
N ARG A 58 4.08 -12.22 4.09
CA ARG A 58 5.53 -12.04 3.86
C ARG A 58 5.83 -11.45 2.50
N PHE A 59 5.07 -11.82 1.48
CA PHE A 59 5.19 -11.19 0.16
C PHE A 59 5.03 -9.66 0.27
N VAL A 60 4.03 -9.19 0.99
CA VAL A 60 3.76 -7.75 1.18
C VAL A 60 4.85 -7.05 1.99
N THR A 61 5.40 -7.70 3.01
CA THR A 61 6.46 -7.10 3.84
C THR A 61 7.81 -7.01 3.12
N ASN A 62 8.08 -7.94 2.20
CA ASN A 62 9.33 -8.01 1.44
C ASN A 62 9.26 -7.39 0.04
N THR A 63 8.10 -6.90 -0.36
CA THR A 63 7.90 -6.35 -1.69
C THR A 63 8.43 -4.92 -1.82
N GLN A 64 8.53 -4.46 -3.06
CA GLN A 64 8.92 -3.08 -3.36
C GLN A 64 7.71 -2.13 -3.24
N SER A 65 8.01 -0.85 -3.14
CA SER A 65 6.99 0.19 -3.15
C SER A 65 6.17 0.15 -4.45
N GLY A 66 4.86 0.21 -4.35
CA GLY A 66 3.95 0.10 -5.49
C GLY A 66 3.45 -1.32 -5.77
N MET A 67 4.03 -2.33 -5.14
CA MET A 67 3.55 -3.71 -5.20
C MET A 67 2.74 -4.06 -3.96
N GLY A 68 1.86 -5.04 -4.07
CA GLY A 68 1.05 -5.46 -2.93
C GLY A 68 0.18 -6.66 -3.23
N LEU A 69 -0.77 -6.91 -2.33
CA LEU A 69 -1.80 -7.94 -2.47
C LEU A 69 -3.18 -7.30 -2.48
N MET A 70 -4.04 -7.80 -3.33
CA MET A 70 -5.45 -7.45 -3.34
C MET A 70 -6.27 -8.67 -2.97
N LYS A 71 -7.08 -8.53 -1.94
CA LYS A 71 -8.05 -9.54 -1.53
C LYS A 71 -9.44 -9.09 -1.95
N CYS A 72 -10.15 -9.97 -2.63
CA CYS A 72 -11.55 -9.79 -2.99
C CYS A 72 -12.32 -11.06 -2.61
N GLY A 73 -13.16 -10.98 -1.59
CA GLY A 73 -13.80 -12.16 -1.04
C GLY A 73 -12.79 -13.19 -0.56
N ASN A 74 -12.76 -14.36 -1.18
CA ASN A 74 -11.82 -15.45 -0.88
C ASN A 74 -10.63 -15.50 -1.83
N VAL A 75 -10.54 -14.60 -2.80
CA VAL A 75 -9.45 -14.56 -3.79
C VAL A 75 -8.40 -13.55 -3.35
N VAL A 76 -7.14 -13.97 -3.36
CA VAL A 76 -5.99 -13.10 -3.06
C VAL A 76 -5.07 -13.10 -4.28
N ILE A 77 -4.80 -11.91 -4.80
CA ILE A 77 -4.01 -11.72 -6.03
C ILE A 77 -2.86 -10.76 -5.73
N PRO A 78 -1.60 -11.11 -6.03
CA PRO A 78 -0.51 -10.15 -6.02
C PRO A 78 -0.67 -9.17 -7.19
N PHE A 79 -0.30 -7.90 -6.95
CA PHE A 79 -0.33 -6.90 -8.00
C PHE A 79 0.95 -6.07 -8.01
N ASP A 80 1.28 -5.55 -9.17
CA ASP A 80 2.39 -4.63 -9.37
C ASP A 80 1.83 -3.36 -10.04
N ASN A 81 1.85 -2.27 -9.32
CA ASN A 81 1.43 -0.96 -9.80
C ASN A 81 2.59 0.05 -9.65
N GLN A 82 3.80 -0.41 -9.90
CA GLN A 82 4.97 0.46 -9.90
C GLN A 82 4.91 1.41 -11.08
N ILE A 83 5.14 2.69 -10.81
CA ILE A 83 5.30 3.71 -11.83
C ILE A 83 6.78 3.74 -12.23
N GLU A 84 7.08 3.65 -13.51
CA GLU A 84 8.45 3.69 -14.01
C GLU A 84 9.14 5.00 -13.60
N LYS A 85 10.36 4.88 -13.08
CA LYS A 85 11.20 6.03 -12.75
C LYS A 85 11.56 6.79 -14.02
N GLY A 86 11.56 8.11 -13.94
CA GLY A 86 11.86 8.99 -15.06
C GLY A 86 10.65 9.37 -15.92
N THR A 87 9.47 8.81 -15.66
CA THR A 87 8.23 9.26 -16.28
C THR A 87 7.70 10.54 -15.61
N ASP A 88 6.92 11.33 -16.34
CA ASP A 88 6.29 12.53 -15.78
C ASP A 88 5.37 12.21 -14.60
N LEU A 89 4.64 11.10 -14.70
CA LEU A 89 3.75 10.64 -13.63
C LEU A 89 4.53 10.28 -12.36
N TYR A 90 5.67 9.59 -12.49
CA TYR A 90 6.54 9.27 -11.37
C TYR A 90 7.06 10.55 -10.69
N ASN A 91 7.54 11.51 -11.47
CA ASN A 91 8.06 12.78 -10.95
C ASN A 91 6.99 13.61 -10.26
N LEU A 92 5.75 13.59 -10.76
CA LEU A 92 4.61 14.31 -10.19
C LEU A 92 4.24 13.78 -8.79
N TYR A 93 4.22 12.47 -8.61
CA TYR A 93 3.83 11.81 -7.36
C TYR A 93 4.99 11.46 -6.45
N ASN A 94 6.24 11.67 -6.87
CA ASN A 94 7.42 11.35 -6.09
C ASN A 94 7.56 12.29 -4.89
N THR A 95 7.55 11.73 -3.69
CA THR A 95 7.75 12.47 -2.42
C THR A 95 9.20 12.42 -1.93
N ASN A 96 10.10 11.72 -2.63
CA ASN A 96 11.50 11.62 -2.26
C ASN A 96 12.25 12.91 -2.59
N ILE A 97 12.54 13.69 -1.56
CA ILE A 97 13.20 14.99 -1.69
C ILE A 97 14.59 14.89 -2.36
N ARG A 98 15.34 13.83 -2.06
CA ARG A 98 16.68 13.62 -2.64
C ARG A 98 16.61 13.42 -4.16
N GLU A 99 15.66 12.62 -4.63
CA GLU A 99 15.47 12.39 -6.06
C GLU A 99 14.98 13.67 -6.76
N LYS A 100 14.10 14.44 -6.12
CA LYS A 100 13.65 15.73 -6.66
C LYS A 100 14.78 16.73 -6.82
N ILE A 101 15.65 16.86 -5.83
CA ILE A 101 16.81 17.75 -5.88
C ILE A 101 17.77 17.31 -6.99
N ALA A 102 18.04 16.02 -7.12
CA ALA A 102 18.89 15.48 -8.18
C ALA A 102 18.32 15.77 -9.57
N LEU A 103 17.01 15.65 -9.74
CA LEU A 103 16.31 15.93 -10.99
C LEU A 103 16.39 17.43 -11.37
N GLU A 104 16.18 18.32 -10.41
CA GLU A 104 16.28 19.77 -10.61
C GLU A 104 17.71 20.18 -10.98
N LYS A 105 18.72 19.63 -10.33
CA LYS A 105 20.13 19.86 -10.66
C LYS A 105 20.46 19.40 -12.08
N SER A 106 19.92 18.25 -12.50
CA SER A 106 20.09 17.73 -13.85
C SER A 106 19.46 18.65 -14.89
N LYS A 107 18.25 19.14 -14.64
CA LYS A 107 17.56 20.11 -15.52
C LYS A 107 18.34 21.43 -15.65
N ASN A 108 18.82 21.97 -14.55
CA ASN A 108 19.60 23.19 -14.54
C ASN A 108 20.95 23.04 -15.27
N ALA A 109 21.60 21.89 -15.17
CA ALA A 109 22.82 21.59 -15.91
C ALA A 109 22.59 21.53 -17.43
N VAL A 110 21.45 21.04 -17.88
CA VAL A 110 21.05 21.01 -19.30
C VAL A 110 20.72 22.41 -19.81
N ASP A 111 20.09 23.25 -19.00
CA ASP A 111 19.70 24.63 -19.38
C ASP A 111 20.91 25.59 -19.47
N ILE A 112 22.01 25.29 -18.82
CA ILE A 112 23.25 26.09 -18.85
C ILE A 112 24.18 25.69 -20.01
N GLY A 113 24.01 24.50 -20.51
CA GLY A 113 24.76 23.97 -21.66
C GLY A 113 24.13 24.30 -22.97
#